data_67cac91c1c781faaeea8ea91b2d3c9db
#
_entry.id   67cac91c1c781faaeea8ea91b2d3c9db
#
_cell.length_a   1.000
_cell.length_b   1.000
_cell.length_c   1.000
_cell.angle_alpha   90.00
_cell.angle_beta   90.00
_cell.angle_gamma   90.00
#
_symmetry.space_group_name_H-M   'P 1'
#
loop_
_entity.id
_entity.type
_entity.pdbx_description
1 polymer ?
#
loop_
_entity_poly.entity_id
_entity_poly.type
_entity_poly.pdbx_seq_one_letter_code
_entity_poly.pdbx_strand_id
1 'polypeptide(L)'
;MLKQIEIYTDGSCLGNPGPGGYAAILKYKQNEKILSQGFFKTTNNRMELLAAIVALEQLKQTCQIKLYSDSQYVRNGITNWIHGWKKNGWKTSNKKPVKNVDLWMRLDKLVQIHKIEWIWVKGHAGHIENERCDVIAKSMAEAPSLSDVVFEESLSDKTNNDDIELNLF
;
A
#
# COMPACT_ATOMS: atom_id res chain seq x y z
N MET A 1 26.38 10.30 -6.89
CA MET A 1 25.15 10.45 -7.67
C MET A 1 24.16 9.33 -7.32
N LEU A 2 22.93 9.67 -7.05
CA LEU A 2 21.92 8.67 -6.69
C LEU A 2 21.54 7.82 -7.90
N LYS A 3 21.33 6.52 -7.66
CA LYS A 3 20.81 5.62 -8.68
C LYS A 3 19.37 6.00 -8.99
N GLN A 4 19.01 5.98 -10.27
CA GLN A 4 17.68 6.30 -10.75
C GLN A 4 16.90 5.02 -10.96
N ILE A 5 15.78 4.89 -10.24
CA ILE A 5 14.92 3.70 -10.24
C ILE A 5 13.52 4.12 -10.71
N GLU A 6 12.91 3.29 -11.54
CA GLU A 6 11.48 3.38 -11.84
C GLU A 6 10.74 2.27 -11.12
N ILE A 7 9.64 2.63 -10.45
CA ILE A 7 8.81 1.68 -9.72
C ILE A 7 7.37 1.82 -10.22
N TYR A 8 6.76 0.70 -10.55
CA TYR A 8 5.36 0.61 -10.97
C TYR A 8 4.64 -0.26 -9.96
N THR A 9 3.48 0.18 -9.49
CA THR A 9 2.76 -0.49 -8.41
C THR A 9 1.28 -0.63 -8.73
N ASP A 10 0.66 -1.69 -8.24
CA ASP A 10 -0.79 -1.86 -8.26
C ASP A 10 -1.25 -2.76 -7.13
N GLY A 11 -2.49 -2.59 -6.72
CA GLY A 11 -3.16 -3.44 -5.74
C GLY A 11 -4.53 -3.85 -6.26
N SER A 12 -4.97 -5.03 -5.83
CA SER A 12 -6.26 -5.59 -6.24
C SER A 12 -6.90 -6.31 -5.07
N CYS A 13 -8.23 -6.32 -5.02
CA CYS A 13 -8.98 -7.04 -3.99
C CYS A 13 -10.27 -7.62 -4.58
N LEU A 14 -10.48 -8.91 -4.33
CA LEU A 14 -11.70 -9.61 -4.72
C LEU A 14 -12.74 -9.45 -3.62
N GLY A 15 -13.61 -8.45 -3.74
CA GLY A 15 -14.40 -7.96 -2.62
C GLY A 15 -13.57 -7.04 -1.73
N ASN A 16 -14.21 -6.19 -0.93
CA ASN A 16 -13.48 -5.19 -0.15
C ASN A 16 -14.18 -5.00 1.22
N PRO A 17 -13.77 -5.76 2.28
CA PRO A 17 -12.62 -6.65 2.34
C PRO A 17 -12.80 -8.00 1.65
N GLY A 18 -11.69 -8.65 1.34
CA GLY A 18 -11.66 -9.96 0.71
C GLY A 18 -10.23 -10.38 0.37
N PRO A 19 -10.06 -11.47 -0.42
CA PRO A 19 -8.73 -11.83 -0.91
C PRO A 19 -8.15 -10.71 -1.75
N GLY A 20 -6.91 -10.35 -1.49
CA GLY A 20 -6.24 -9.27 -2.20
C GLY A 20 -4.80 -9.60 -2.55
N GLY A 21 -4.23 -8.82 -3.45
CA GLY A 21 -2.86 -8.98 -3.88
C GLY A 21 -2.26 -7.66 -4.31
N TYR A 22 -0.94 -7.60 -4.27
CA TYR A 22 -0.20 -6.47 -4.81
C TYR A 22 0.86 -6.94 -5.78
N ALA A 23 1.28 -6.01 -6.63
CA ALA A 23 2.43 -6.20 -7.50
C ALA A 23 3.22 -4.90 -7.59
N ALA A 24 4.54 -5.04 -7.65
CA ALA A 24 5.45 -3.94 -7.92
C ALA A 24 6.52 -4.40 -8.92
N ILE A 25 6.83 -3.54 -9.87
CA ILE A 25 7.91 -3.77 -10.84
C ILE A 25 8.95 -2.68 -10.63
N LEU A 26 10.17 -3.09 -10.31
CA LEU A 26 11.30 -2.18 -10.14
C LEU A 26 12.22 -2.30 -11.34
N LYS A 27 12.57 -1.17 -11.94
CA LYS A 27 13.49 -1.11 -13.08
C LYS A 27 14.70 -0.25 -12.74
N TYR A 28 15.87 -0.83 -12.97
CA TYR A 28 17.14 -0.13 -12.87
C TYR A 28 18.00 -0.48 -14.08
N LYS A 29 18.23 0.51 -14.95
CA LYS A 29 18.91 0.29 -16.24
C LYS A 29 18.20 -0.82 -17.03
N GLN A 30 18.88 -1.93 -17.29
CA GLN A 30 18.32 -3.08 -18.03
C GLN A 30 17.80 -4.18 -17.10
N ASN A 31 17.90 -3.99 -15.78
CA ASN A 31 17.48 -4.95 -14.78
C ASN A 31 16.05 -4.68 -14.34
N GLU A 32 15.30 -5.75 -14.12
CA GLU A 32 13.93 -5.69 -13.67
C GLU A 32 13.72 -6.67 -12.52
N LYS A 33 12.99 -6.24 -11.48
CA LYS A 33 12.58 -7.11 -10.39
C LYS A 33 11.08 -6.96 -10.16
N ILE A 34 10.38 -8.10 -10.04
CA ILE A 34 8.95 -8.13 -9.77
C ILE A 34 8.75 -8.63 -8.35
N LEU A 35 7.95 -7.88 -7.57
CA LEU A 35 7.51 -8.26 -6.23
C LEU A 35 6.00 -8.43 -6.26
N SER A 36 5.50 -9.51 -5.68
CA SER A 36 4.07 -9.76 -5.62
C SER A 36 3.73 -10.64 -4.43
N GLN A 37 2.51 -10.49 -3.89
CA GLN A 37 2.02 -11.29 -2.78
C GLN A 37 0.50 -11.21 -2.74
N GLY A 38 -0.13 -12.32 -2.33
CA GLY A 38 -1.58 -12.39 -2.09
C GLY A 38 -1.89 -12.65 -0.63
N PHE A 39 -2.99 -12.08 -0.15
CA PHE A 39 -3.45 -12.17 1.24
C PHE A 39 -4.89 -12.68 1.28
N PHE A 40 -5.19 -13.52 2.28
CA PHE A 40 -6.51 -14.16 2.39
C PHE A 40 -7.65 -13.16 2.64
N LYS A 41 -7.39 -12.12 3.44
CA LYS A 41 -8.38 -11.09 3.73
C LYS A 41 -7.69 -9.74 3.99
N THR A 42 -8.00 -8.77 3.14
CA THR A 42 -7.39 -7.44 3.18
C THR A 42 -8.31 -6.44 2.47
N THR A 43 -7.80 -5.27 2.13
CA THR A 43 -8.53 -4.25 1.37
C THR A 43 -7.71 -3.78 0.18
N ASN A 44 -8.39 -3.20 -0.80
CA ASN A 44 -7.74 -2.62 -1.96
C ASN A 44 -6.73 -1.52 -1.55
N ASN A 45 -7.12 -0.65 -0.62
CA ASN A 45 -6.24 0.43 -0.17
C ASN A 45 -4.97 -0.09 0.50
N ARG A 46 -5.07 -1.16 1.30
CA ARG A 46 -3.89 -1.77 1.91
C ARG A 46 -2.95 -2.36 0.86
N MET A 47 -3.49 -2.99 -0.18
CA MET A 47 -2.69 -3.56 -1.26
C MET A 47 -1.98 -2.49 -2.08
N GLU A 48 -2.64 -1.37 -2.34
CA GLU A 48 -2.04 -0.23 -3.03
C GLU A 48 -0.87 0.38 -2.22
N LEU A 49 -1.06 0.56 -0.93
CA LEU A 49 0.00 1.03 -0.03
C LEU A 49 1.15 0.04 0.04
N LEU A 50 0.85 -1.23 0.23
CA LEU A 50 1.85 -2.26 0.45
C LEU A 50 2.73 -2.47 -0.79
N ALA A 51 2.16 -2.35 -1.99
CA ALA A 51 2.93 -2.40 -3.24
C ALA A 51 4.07 -1.36 -3.25
N ALA A 52 3.76 -0.12 -2.91
CA ALA A 52 4.75 0.95 -2.83
C ALA A 52 5.77 0.70 -1.72
N ILE A 53 5.29 0.29 -0.54
CA ILE A 53 6.13 0.05 0.63
C ILE A 53 7.17 -1.04 0.36
N VAL A 54 6.74 -2.21 -0.10
CA VAL A 54 7.68 -3.33 -0.31
C VAL A 54 8.67 -3.05 -1.42
N ALA A 55 8.26 -2.31 -2.45
CA ALA A 55 9.16 -1.88 -3.51
C ALA A 55 10.28 -0.98 -2.96
N LEU A 56 9.92 0.01 -2.15
CA LEU A 56 10.89 0.93 -1.54
C LEU A 56 11.78 0.20 -0.52
N GLU A 57 11.23 -0.75 0.23
CA GLU A 57 11.99 -1.55 1.21
C GLU A 57 13.04 -2.46 0.55
N GLN A 58 12.90 -2.80 -0.73
CA GLN A 58 13.90 -3.57 -1.46
C GLN A 58 15.20 -2.81 -1.70
N LEU A 59 15.16 -1.49 -1.69
CA LEU A 59 16.30 -0.66 -2.03
C LEU A 59 17.25 -0.56 -0.83
N LYS A 60 18.53 -0.91 -1.04
CA LYS A 60 19.54 -0.98 0.03
C LYS A 60 20.29 0.34 0.24
N GLN A 61 20.01 1.34 -0.57
CA GLN A 61 20.63 2.64 -0.50
C GLN A 61 19.66 3.72 -0.94
N THR A 62 19.94 4.96 -0.59
CA THR A 62 19.14 6.11 -1.03
C THR A 62 19.14 6.19 -2.56
N CYS A 63 17.96 6.27 -3.16
CA CYS A 63 17.79 6.34 -4.61
C CYS A 63 16.95 7.54 -5.00
N GLN A 64 17.05 7.93 -6.26
CA GLN A 64 16.12 8.82 -6.91
C GLN A 64 15.10 7.98 -7.66
N ILE A 65 13.81 8.16 -7.35
CA ILE A 65 12.77 7.22 -7.75
C ILE A 65 11.66 7.96 -8.46
N LYS A 66 11.21 7.39 -9.59
CA LYS A 66 9.92 7.71 -10.20
C LYS A 66 8.98 6.57 -9.84
N LEU A 67 7.97 6.86 -9.03
CA LEU A 67 7.00 5.86 -8.58
C LEU A 67 5.65 6.14 -9.21
N TYR A 68 5.18 5.16 -10.00
CA TYR A 68 3.93 5.23 -10.75
C TYR A 68 2.83 4.49 -10.00
N SER A 69 1.72 5.18 -9.71
CA SER A 69 0.56 4.61 -9.04
C SER A 69 -0.73 5.23 -9.61
N ASP A 70 -1.79 4.43 -9.69
CA ASP A 70 -3.13 4.91 -10.07
C ASP A 70 -4.05 5.09 -8.86
N SER A 71 -3.54 4.85 -7.64
CA SER A 71 -4.34 4.89 -6.42
C SER A 71 -4.62 6.32 -5.98
N GLN A 72 -5.89 6.74 -6.04
CA GLN A 72 -6.33 8.01 -5.48
C GLN A 72 -6.14 8.07 -3.96
N TYR A 73 -6.31 6.94 -3.29
CA TYR A 73 -6.11 6.83 -1.85
C TYR A 73 -4.66 7.13 -1.46
N VAL A 74 -3.69 6.51 -2.11
CA VAL A 74 -2.26 6.76 -1.88
C VAL A 74 -1.93 8.20 -2.20
N ARG A 75 -2.42 8.72 -3.33
CA ARG A 75 -2.21 10.10 -3.74
C ARG A 75 -2.70 11.09 -2.71
N ASN A 76 -3.94 10.96 -2.27
CA ASN A 76 -4.53 11.86 -1.29
C ASN A 76 -3.80 11.80 0.05
N GLY A 77 -3.39 10.62 0.48
CA GLY A 77 -2.63 10.45 1.70
C GLY A 77 -1.27 11.14 1.66
N ILE A 78 -0.51 10.91 0.61
CA ILE A 78 0.84 11.47 0.44
C ILE A 78 0.82 12.99 0.25
N THR A 79 -0.13 13.50 -0.52
CA THR A 79 -0.17 14.93 -0.87
C THR A 79 -0.88 15.78 0.19
N ASN A 80 -1.84 15.22 0.90
CA ASN A 80 -2.69 16.00 1.81
C ASN A 80 -2.70 15.47 3.25
N TRP A 81 -3.20 14.25 3.46
CA TRP A 81 -3.56 13.76 4.80
C TRP A 81 -2.38 13.54 5.73
N ILE A 82 -1.26 13.06 5.20
CA ILE A 82 -0.11 12.65 6.01
C ILE A 82 0.47 13.79 6.85
N HIS A 83 0.43 15.01 6.35
CA HIS A 83 0.95 16.19 7.05
C HIS A 83 0.18 16.44 8.35
N GLY A 84 -1.15 16.37 8.29
CA GLY A 84 -2.00 16.50 9.47
C GLY A 84 -1.85 15.34 10.45
N TRP A 85 -1.78 14.12 9.93
CA TRP A 85 -1.59 12.94 10.77
C TRP A 85 -0.29 13.01 11.59
N LYS A 86 0.80 13.42 10.98
CA LYS A 86 2.09 13.56 11.65
C LYS A 86 2.03 14.61 12.76
N LYS A 87 1.35 15.74 12.52
CA LYS A 87 1.15 16.78 13.54
C LYS A 87 0.30 16.30 14.71
N ASN A 88 -0.67 15.43 14.46
CA ASN A 88 -1.65 14.96 15.43
C ASN A 88 -1.27 13.61 16.05
N GLY A 89 -0.03 13.16 15.92
CA GLY A 89 0.46 11.90 16.49
C GLY A 89 -0.19 10.67 15.87
N TRP A 90 -0.52 10.72 14.58
CA TRP A 90 -1.17 9.62 13.83
C TRP A 90 -2.56 9.25 14.36
N LYS A 91 -3.26 10.24 14.88
CA LYS A 91 -4.62 10.08 15.40
C LYS A 91 -5.59 10.99 14.67
N THR A 92 -6.85 10.52 14.57
CA THR A 92 -7.96 11.30 14.03
C THR A 92 -8.40 12.37 15.04
N SER A 93 -9.33 13.25 14.65
CA SER A 93 -9.95 14.23 15.52
C SER A 93 -10.61 13.60 16.75
N ASN A 94 -11.09 12.36 16.63
CA ASN A 94 -11.69 11.59 17.72
C ASN A 94 -10.65 10.82 18.57
N LYS A 95 -9.36 11.13 18.41
CA LYS A 95 -8.23 10.50 19.12
C LYS A 95 -8.09 8.99 18.86
N LYS A 96 -8.65 8.48 17.77
CA LYS A 96 -8.47 7.10 17.31
C LYS A 96 -7.31 7.01 16.33
N PRO A 97 -6.60 5.86 16.26
CA PRO A 97 -5.55 5.69 15.25
C PRO A 97 -6.09 5.94 13.83
N VAL A 98 -5.26 6.53 13.00
CA VAL A 98 -5.55 6.70 11.58
C VAL A 98 -5.73 5.33 10.95
N LYS A 99 -6.71 5.20 10.03
CA LYS A 99 -6.93 3.95 9.30
C LYS A 99 -5.68 3.57 8.51
N ASN A 100 -5.31 2.29 8.56
CA ASN A 100 -4.09 1.77 7.92
C ASN A 100 -2.80 2.43 8.43
N VAL A 101 -2.80 2.86 9.70
CA VAL A 101 -1.67 3.59 10.30
C VAL A 101 -0.37 2.80 10.25
N ASP A 102 -0.42 1.48 10.38
CA ASP A 102 0.74 0.60 10.27
C ASP A 102 1.47 0.78 8.94
N LEU A 103 0.72 0.83 7.83
CA LEU A 103 1.27 0.98 6.49
C LEU A 103 1.69 2.44 6.22
N TRP A 104 0.89 3.41 6.65
CA TRP A 104 1.24 4.83 6.45
C TRP A 104 2.52 5.21 7.17
N MET A 105 2.74 4.71 8.39
CA MET A 105 3.97 4.96 9.14
C MET A 105 5.19 4.31 8.47
N ARG A 106 5.05 3.10 7.93
CA ARG A 106 6.10 2.45 7.15
C ARG A 106 6.45 3.24 5.91
N LEU A 107 5.45 3.70 5.18
CA LEU A 107 5.66 4.49 3.96
C LEU A 107 6.32 5.83 4.28
N ASP A 108 5.90 6.51 5.33
CA ASP A 108 6.47 7.80 5.73
C ASP A 108 7.99 7.71 5.98
N LYS A 109 8.44 6.68 6.65
CA LYS A 109 9.88 6.45 6.87
C LYS A 109 10.65 6.30 5.56
N LEU A 110 10.08 5.57 4.60
CA LEU A 110 10.71 5.32 3.30
C LEU A 110 10.76 6.58 2.44
N VAL A 111 9.71 7.40 2.48
CA VAL A 111 9.65 8.67 1.76
C VAL A 111 10.73 9.63 2.24
N GLN A 112 11.12 9.57 3.50
CA GLN A 112 12.18 10.40 4.06
C GLN A 112 13.58 9.93 3.63
N ILE A 113 13.75 8.66 3.33
CA ILE A 113 15.04 8.06 2.93
C ILE A 113 15.36 8.33 1.46
N HIS A 114 14.36 8.28 0.61
CA HIS A 114 14.53 8.37 -0.85
C HIS A 114 14.06 9.70 -1.40
N LYS A 115 14.52 10.05 -2.60
CA LYS A 115 13.98 11.15 -3.39
C LYS A 115 12.96 10.59 -4.35
N ILE A 116 11.67 10.77 -4.03
CA ILE A 116 10.57 10.16 -4.77
C ILE A 116 9.80 11.23 -5.54
N GLU A 117 9.74 11.06 -6.85
CA GLU A 117 8.79 11.75 -7.72
C GLU A 117 7.59 10.82 -7.92
N TRP A 118 6.45 11.21 -7.36
CA TRP A 118 5.20 10.45 -7.53
C TRP A 118 4.56 10.81 -8.86
N ILE A 119 4.29 9.80 -9.69
CA ILE A 119 3.65 9.98 -10.98
C ILE A 119 2.29 9.28 -10.91
N TRP A 120 1.23 10.09 -10.93
CA TRP A 120 -0.14 9.60 -10.79
C TRP A 120 -0.68 9.24 -12.17
N VAL A 121 -0.86 7.94 -12.39
CA VAL A 121 -1.36 7.38 -13.64
C VAL A 121 -2.89 7.43 -13.62
N LYS A 122 -3.49 7.82 -14.73
CA LYS A 122 -4.94 7.90 -14.83
C LYS A 122 -5.49 6.60 -15.42
N GLY A 123 -5.93 5.69 -14.53
CA GLY A 123 -6.42 4.39 -14.92
C GLY A 123 -5.32 3.53 -15.56
N HIS A 124 -5.69 2.56 -16.39
CA HIS A 124 -4.75 1.66 -17.06
C HIS A 124 -4.25 2.20 -18.40
N ALA A 125 -4.49 3.46 -18.71
CA ALA A 125 -4.30 4.04 -20.03
C ALA A 125 -2.81 4.12 -20.44
N GLY A 126 -2.36 3.17 -21.26
CA GLY A 126 -1.14 3.28 -22.02
C GLY A 126 0.17 2.95 -21.30
N HIS A 127 0.14 2.51 -20.06
CA HIS A 127 1.34 2.13 -19.32
C HIS A 127 1.46 0.61 -19.23
N ILE A 128 2.36 0.04 -20.04
CA ILE A 128 2.57 -1.42 -20.12
C ILE A 128 2.89 -2.02 -18.74
N GLU A 129 3.78 -1.37 -17.99
CA GLU A 129 4.21 -1.86 -16.67
C GLU A 129 3.08 -1.80 -15.64
N ASN A 130 2.24 -0.77 -15.68
CA ASN A 130 1.07 -0.68 -14.80
C ASN A 130 0.02 -1.74 -15.14
N GLU A 131 -0.18 -2.04 -16.42
CA GLU A 131 -1.05 -3.14 -16.86
C GLU A 131 -0.51 -4.50 -16.40
N ARG A 132 0.80 -4.70 -16.47
CA ARG A 132 1.46 -5.91 -15.96
C ARG A 132 1.23 -6.04 -14.45
N CYS A 133 1.39 -4.96 -13.69
CA CYS A 133 1.12 -4.95 -12.25
C CYS A 133 -0.34 -5.31 -11.95
N ASP A 134 -1.29 -4.78 -12.71
CA ASP A 134 -2.70 -5.10 -12.55
C ASP A 134 -2.97 -6.59 -12.71
N VAL A 135 -2.45 -7.20 -13.78
CA VAL A 135 -2.60 -8.64 -14.04
C VAL A 135 -1.98 -9.47 -12.91
N ILE A 136 -0.78 -9.13 -12.46
CA ILE A 136 -0.08 -9.86 -11.41
C ILE A 136 -0.82 -9.71 -10.06
N ALA A 137 -1.25 -8.49 -9.71
CA ALA A 137 -1.97 -8.23 -8.47
C ALA A 137 -3.28 -9.01 -8.41
N LYS A 138 -4.04 -9.05 -9.50
CA LYS A 138 -5.27 -9.86 -9.60
C LYS A 138 -4.98 -11.35 -9.45
N SER A 139 -3.94 -11.84 -10.11
CA SER A 139 -3.51 -13.23 -10.00
C SER A 139 -3.15 -13.61 -8.56
N MET A 140 -2.47 -12.72 -7.84
CA MET A 140 -2.13 -12.93 -6.42
C MET A 140 -3.38 -12.93 -5.53
N ALA A 141 -4.35 -12.08 -5.81
CA ALA A 141 -5.63 -12.05 -5.08
C ALA A 141 -6.43 -13.35 -5.28
N GLU A 142 -6.37 -13.94 -6.47
CA GLU A 142 -7.04 -15.21 -6.80
C GLU A 142 -6.39 -16.42 -6.13
N ALA A 143 -5.12 -16.33 -5.76
CA ALA A 143 -4.36 -17.42 -5.13
C ALA A 143 -3.60 -16.91 -3.89
N PRO A 144 -4.30 -16.42 -2.87
CA PRO A 144 -3.65 -15.85 -1.69
C PRO A 144 -2.91 -16.92 -0.87
N SER A 145 -1.84 -16.52 -0.21
CA SER A 145 -1.01 -17.42 0.57
C SER A 145 -0.65 -16.93 1.97
N LEU A 146 -0.85 -15.66 2.26
CA LEU A 146 -0.52 -15.04 3.56
C LEU A 146 -1.73 -14.38 4.20
N SER A 147 -1.66 -14.20 5.52
CA SER A 147 -2.63 -13.41 6.27
C SER A 147 -2.15 -11.96 6.39
N ASP A 148 -3.07 -11.02 6.19
CA ASP A 148 -2.86 -9.62 6.58
C ASP A 148 -3.19 -9.49 8.06
N VAL A 149 -2.21 -9.80 8.91
CA VAL A 149 -2.39 -10.01 10.35
C VAL A 149 -2.95 -8.75 11.02
N VAL A 150 -2.39 -7.59 10.74
CA VAL A 150 -2.83 -6.33 11.34
C VAL A 150 -4.28 -6.02 10.98
N PHE A 151 -4.64 -6.19 9.71
CA PHE A 151 -6.01 -5.96 9.26
C PHE A 151 -6.99 -6.95 9.87
N GLU A 152 -6.66 -8.25 9.86
CA GLU A 152 -7.54 -9.30 10.42
C GLU A 152 -7.74 -9.14 11.92
N GLU A 153 -6.70 -8.78 12.67
CA GLU A 153 -6.79 -8.48 14.10
C GLU A 153 -7.69 -7.27 14.36
N SER A 154 -7.65 -6.24 13.50
CA SER A 154 -8.50 -5.05 13.64
C SER A 154 -9.98 -5.39 13.51
N LEU A 155 -10.34 -6.37 12.69
CA LEU A 155 -11.72 -6.87 12.57
C LEU A 155 -12.16 -7.63 13.81
N SER A 156 -11.29 -8.47 14.38
CA SER A 156 -11.57 -9.23 15.60
C SER A 156 -11.81 -8.31 16.80
N ASP A 157 -11.00 -7.26 16.96
CA ASP A 157 -11.14 -6.26 18.02
C ASP A 157 -12.49 -5.53 17.92
N LYS A 158 -12.93 -5.16 16.73
CA LYS A 158 -14.25 -4.55 16.50
C LYS A 158 -15.37 -5.49 16.91
N THR A 159 -15.31 -6.76 16.50
CA THR A 159 -16.32 -7.77 16.85
C THR A 159 -16.40 -7.96 18.36
N ASN A 160 -15.26 -8.05 19.04
CA ASN A 160 -15.19 -8.18 20.49
C ASN A 160 -15.81 -6.97 21.20
N ASN A 161 -15.57 -5.76 20.71
CA ASN A 161 -16.17 -4.55 21.28
C ASN A 161 -17.69 -4.51 21.08
N ASP A 162 -18.17 -4.90 19.93
CA ASP A 162 -19.60 -4.96 19.63
C ASP A 162 -20.29 -6.02 20.52
N ASP A 163 -19.66 -7.17 20.73
CA ASP A 163 -20.15 -8.22 21.63
C ASP A 163 -20.19 -7.76 23.09
N ILE A 164 -19.22 -6.97 23.52
CA ILE A 164 -19.17 -6.40 24.87
C ILE A 164 -20.31 -5.38 25.07
N GLU A 165 -20.55 -4.53 24.10
CA GLU A 165 -21.65 -3.57 24.15
C GLU A 165 -23.02 -4.26 24.19
N LEU A 166 -23.19 -5.33 23.43
CA LEU A 166 -24.42 -6.12 23.41
C LEU A 166 -24.67 -6.85 24.72
N ASN A 167 -23.62 -7.22 25.44
CA ASN A 167 -23.72 -7.91 26.74
C ASN A 167 -23.96 -6.98 27.93
N LEU A 168 -23.96 -5.66 27.72
CA LEU A 168 -24.28 -4.67 28.74
C LEU A 168 -25.79 -4.45 28.93
N PHE A 169 -26.59 -5.03 28.10
CA PHE A 169 -28.06 -4.99 28.12
C PHE A 169 -28.64 -6.39 28.22
#